data_1d2dd5b28b180c62009fbbcbcf50e8ec
#
_entry.id   1d2dd5b28b180c62009fbbcbcf50e8ec
#
_cell.length_a   1.000
_cell.length_b   1.000
_cell.length_c   1.000
_cell.angle_alpha   90.00
_cell.angle_beta   90.00
_cell.angle_gamma   90.00
#
_symmetry.space_group_name_H-M   'P 1'
#
loop_
_entity.id
_entity.type
_entity.pdbx_description
1 polymer ?
#
loop_
_entity_poly.entity_id
_entity_poly.type
_entity_poly.pdbx_seq_one_letter_code
_entity_poly.pdbx_strand_id
1 'polypeptide(L)'
;MKTAEEILQKRKELWKQHGDIELDREYTEAIAKHLVSEEGEVLRKEVQNNPEYLIEMCFVIVNKKLQTVPFFLNDVQQSFIADLKQAIEDYQQGKRVHLKFLILKGRQQGFTVVITAYQLAYSITRKNFSGFTLADSADNTETIFEDKAKFPYNNMPKLIKPTEKYNTRRELLFEKLNSKWRVATAGNKDVGRSKTINFFHGSEAAFWDNIKKVLAGLGQALTKDSIQILESTANGYNEFRDLWEDKNNWENKFYEWWLTSEYRQDFESKDAEHVFIKEVQNSSEWINKRCKWLLEFYNLEWQQLYWYFNKWRDLKELIKQEYPCTPDEAFLASGRCVFDVETIIARKEYLKRLYKKQKPLRGYFNFQWNNAETKDYIKDDTIKFVPNDEGYITIYEDVQSKYPYVLGGDTKGEGSDFFSGTVINNITGNRCAILHGDLDPDTYAHQIYCLGKYYNYALVGIEVNFDIYPIKELQRLRYMRQYTRVQFDRKTEKQQEKYGWKTDGNTRPMIIDNQIILIRDNIELFNDIKFLDECLTFIYDKDGRPDHESNKNDDILFSDMIAQAIRSQQRAYIEKDNLPRSAPRSRLNSHTGY
;
A
#
# COMPACT_ATOMS: atom_id res chain seq x y z
N MET A 1 -38.19 -27.82 3.82
CA MET A 1 -37.71 -26.99 2.70
C MET A 1 -36.19 -27.03 2.76
N LYS A 2 -35.49 -27.28 1.66
CA LYS A 2 -34.02 -27.26 1.63
C LYS A 2 -33.57 -25.80 1.54
N THR A 3 -32.64 -25.39 2.41
CA THR A 3 -32.00 -24.08 2.35
C THR A 3 -31.05 -24.00 1.14
N ALA A 4 -30.63 -22.78 0.74
CA ALA A 4 -29.64 -22.61 -0.30
C ALA A 4 -28.32 -23.30 0.06
N GLU A 5 -27.92 -23.26 1.33
CA GLU A 5 -26.72 -23.92 1.83
C GLU A 5 -26.79 -25.45 1.71
N GLU A 6 -27.91 -26.08 2.06
CA GLU A 6 -28.11 -27.54 1.91
C GLU A 6 -28.05 -27.98 0.45
N ILE A 7 -28.62 -27.19 -0.44
CA ILE A 7 -28.62 -27.46 -1.89
C ILE A 7 -27.18 -27.34 -2.43
N LEU A 8 -26.48 -26.29 -2.04
CA LEU A 8 -25.09 -26.05 -2.44
C LEU A 8 -24.15 -27.15 -1.92
N GLN A 9 -24.28 -27.49 -0.65
CA GLN A 9 -23.47 -28.55 -0.05
C GLN A 9 -23.65 -29.87 -0.80
N LYS A 10 -24.89 -30.21 -1.14
CA LYS A 10 -25.18 -31.40 -1.93
C LYS A 10 -24.56 -31.34 -3.34
N ARG A 11 -24.59 -30.17 -4.01
CA ARG A 11 -23.92 -30.00 -5.32
C ARG A 11 -22.41 -30.24 -5.21
N LYS A 12 -21.77 -29.67 -4.17
CA LYS A 12 -20.34 -29.86 -3.90
C LYS A 12 -19.98 -31.33 -3.64
N GLU A 13 -20.80 -32.02 -2.87
CA GLU A 13 -20.62 -33.46 -2.60
C GLU A 13 -20.75 -34.34 -3.85
N LEU A 14 -21.79 -34.09 -4.67
CA LEU A 14 -21.97 -34.81 -5.94
C LEU A 14 -20.81 -34.57 -6.89
N TRP A 15 -20.36 -33.32 -7.01
CA TRP A 15 -19.19 -33.01 -7.84
C TRP A 15 -17.91 -33.69 -7.34
N LYS A 16 -17.69 -33.68 -6.04
CA LYS A 16 -16.52 -34.34 -5.42
C LYS A 16 -16.52 -35.86 -5.64
N GLN A 17 -17.72 -36.48 -5.64
CA GLN A 17 -17.86 -37.93 -5.81
C GLN A 17 -17.70 -38.38 -7.27
N HIS A 18 -18.24 -37.64 -8.21
CA HIS A 18 -18.37 -38.07 -9.59
C HIS A 18 -17.50 -37.30 -10.58
N GLY A 19 -17.29 -35.97 -10.36
CA GLY A 19 -16.57 -35.09 -11.28
C GLY A 19 -17.17 -35.03 -12.69
N ASP A 20 -18.48 -35.31 -12.82
CA ASP A 20 -19.20 -35.44 -14.08
C ASP A 20 -20.09 -34.24 -14.32
N ILE A 21 -19.83 -33.53 -15.41
CA ILE A 21 -20.56 -32.30 -15.76
C ILE A 21 -22.00 -32.57 -16.20
N GLU A 22 -22.32 -33.73 -16.75
CA GLU A 22 -23.69 -34.05 -17.16
C GLU A 22 -24.55 -34.35 -15.93
N LEU A 23 -24.03 -35.07 -14.95
CA LEU A 23 -24.72 -35.26 -13.66
C LEU A 23 -24.91 -33.94 -12.92
N ASP A 24 -23.94 -33.03 -12.98
CA ASP A 24 -24.07 -31.68 -12.42
C ASP A 24 -25.17 -30.88 -13.13
N ARG A 25 -25.28 -30.96 -14.45
CA ARG A 25 -26.36 -30.36 -15.24
C ARG A 25 -27.72 -30.90 -14.85
N GLU A 26 -27.89 -32.20 -14.71
CA GLU A 26 -29.13 -32.81 -14.25
C GLU A 26 -29.53 -32.29 -12.86
N TYR A 27 -28.58 -32.16 -11.95
CA TYR A 27 -28.83 -31.64 -10.62
C TYR A 27 -29.21 -30.15 -10.64
N THR A 28 -28.53 -29.33 -11.45
CA THR A 28 -28.83 -27.90 -11.57
C THR A 28 -30.19 -27.65 -12.25
N GLU A 29 -30.65 -28.51 -13.19
CA GLU A 29 -31.99 -28.47 -13.75
C GLU A 29 -33.07 -28.84 -12.68
N ALA A 30 -32.74 -29.78 -11.76
CA ALA A 30 -33.64 -30.08 -10.64
C ALA A 30 -33.75 -28.89 -9.66
N ILE A 31 -32.65 -28.20 -9.39
CA ILE A 31 -32.64 -26.95 -8.61
C ILE A 31 -33.50 -25.88 -9.30
N ALA A 32 -33.37 -25.71 -10.60
CA ALA A 32 -34.15 -24.76 -11.38
C ALA A 32 -35.65 -25.04 -11.34
N LYS A 33 -36.05 -26.32 -11.42
CA LYS A 33 -37.47 -26.74 -11.24
C LYS A 33 -38.00 -26.35 -9.87
N HIS A 34 -37.19 -26.55 -8.82
CA HIS A 34 -37.57 -26.15 -7.46
C HIS A 34 -37.68 -24.64 -7.33
N LEU A 35 -36.72 -23.89 -7.88
CA LEU A 35 -36.75 -22.42 -7.87
C LEU A 35 -37.99 -21.82 -8.53
N VAL A 36 -38.56 -22.43 -9.58
CA VAL A 36 -39.76 -21.91 -10.25
C VAL A 36 -41.06 -22.43 -9.65
N SER A 37 -41.04 -23.43 -8.78
CA SER A 37 -42.20 -23.98 -8.10
C SER A 37 -42.76 -23.03 -7.03
N GLU A 38 -44.00 -23.24 -6.57
CA GLU A 38 -44.58 -22.50 -5.46
C GLU A 38 -43.78 -22.69 -4.16
N GLU A 39 -43.32 -23.92 -3.91
CA GLU A 39 -42.48 -24.26 -2.74
C GLU A 39 -41.13 -23.56 -2.72
N GLY A 40 -40.62 -23.10 -3.88
CA GLY A 40 -39.36 -22.42 -4.05
C GLY A 40 -39.36 -20.92 -3.73
N GLU A 41 -40.45 -20.34 -3.23
CA GLU A 41 -40.55 -18.89 -2.98
C GLU A 41 -39.47 -18.40 -1.97
N VAL A 42 -39.25 -19.15 -0.89
CA VAL A 42 -38.24 -18.81 0.12
C VAL A 42 -36.85 -18.84 -0.47
N LEU A 43 -36.53 -19.91 -1.23
CA LEU A 43 -35.25 -20.04 -1.90
C LEU A 43 -35.00 -18.92 -2.93
N ARG A 44 -36.05 -18.51 -3.70
CA ARG A 44 -35.90 -17.36 -4.63
C ARG A 44 -35.55 -16.07 -3.91
N LYS A 45 -36.17 -15.77 -2.76
CA LYS A 45 -35.85 -14.59 -1.95
C LYS A 45 -34.43 -14.66 -1.41
N GLU A 46 -34.02 -15.83 -0.97
CA GLU A 46 -32.66 -16.07 -0.47
C GLU A 46 -31.62 -15.83 -1.58
N VAL A 47 -31.85 -16.37 -2.78
CA VAL A 47 -30.99 -16.17 -3.96
C VAL A 47 -30.95 -14.71 -4.44
N GLN A 48 -32.10 -13.99 -4.38
CA GLN A 48 -32.12 -12.57 -4.74
C GLN A 48 -31.32 -11.69 -3.78
N ASN A 49 -31.31 -12.05 -2.50
CA ASN A 49 -30.54 -11.33 -1.48
C ASN A 49 -29.06 -11.70 -1.48
N ASN A 50 -28.74 -12.92 -1.87
CA ASN A 50 -27.40 -13.50 -1.85
C ASN A 50 -27.06 -14.07 -3.24
N PRO A 51 -26.59 -13.23 -4.18
CA PRO A 51 -26.30 -13.64 -5.56
C PRO A 51 -25.29 -14.78 -5.69
N GLU A 52 -24.38 -14.92 -4.70
CA GLU A 52 -23.41 -16.01 -4.63
C GLU A 52 -24.09 -17.39 -4.62
N TYR A 53 -25.29 -17.51 -4.03
CA TYR A 53 -25.99 -18.79 -4.08
C TYR A 53 -26.42 -19.15 -5.50
N LEU A 54 -26.87 -18.18 -6.32
CA LEU A 54 -27.18 -18.47 -7.71
C LEU A 54 -25.94 -18.88 -8.50
N ILE A 55 -24.81 -18.20 -8.25
CA ILE A 55 -23.52 -18.51 -8.87
C ILE A 55 -23.13 -19.95 -8.54
N GLU A 56 -23.03 -20.28 -7.26
CA GLU A 56 -22.58 -21.59 -6.83
C GLU A 56 -23.59 -22.74 -7.06
N MET A 57 -24.89 -22.43 -7.21
CA MET A 57 -25.92 -23.44 -7.50
C MET A 57 -26.15 -23.69 -8.98
N CYS A 58 -25.85 -22.71 -9.87
CA CYS A 58 -26.31 -22.80 -11.25
C CYS A 58 -25.26 -22.46 -12.32
N PHE A 59 -24.16 -21.78 -11.95
CA PHE A 59 -23.16 -21.39 -12.95
C PHE A 59 -22.08 -22.46 -13.11
N VAL A 60 -21.48 -22.45 -14.30
CA VAL A 60 -20.30 -23.24 -14.66
C VAL A 60 -19.25 -22.32 -15.26
N ILE A 61 -18.00 -22.70 -15.14
CA ILE A 61 -16.84 -21.99 -15.70
C ILE A 61 -15.90 -22.95 -16.41
N VAL A 62 -14.99 -22.43 -17.21
CA VAL A 62 -13.87 -23.18 -17.74
C VAL A 62 -12.68 -22.99 -16.77
N ASN A 63 -12.16 -24.09 -16.24
CA ASN A 63 -11.03 -24.06 -15.31
C ASN A 63 -9.68 -23.92 -16.07
N LYS A 64 -8.56 -23.81 -15.32
CA LYS A 64 -7.19 -23.70 -15.89
C LYS A 64 -6.76 -24.92 -16.72
N LYS A 65 -7.48 -26.06 -16.61
CA LYS A 65 -7.25 -27.26 -17.40
C LYS A 65 -8.15 -27.33 -18.64
N LEU A 66 -8.82 -26.23 -19.00
CA LEU A 66 -9.77 -26.12 -20.11
C LEU A 66 -10.98 -27.06 -19.98
N GLN A 67 -11.38 -27.41 -18.77
CA GLN A 67 -12.55 -28.25 -18.50
C GLN A 67 -13.69 -27.38 -17.99
N THR A 68 -14.92 -27.70 -18.43
CA THR A 68 -16.14 -27.10 -17.85
C THR A 68 -16.38 -27.71 -16.49
N VAL A 69 -16.47 -26.87 -15.47
CA VAL A 69 -16.68 -27.26 -14.08
C VAL A 69 -17.73 -26.38 -13.41
N PRO A 70 -18.41 -26.83 -12.35
CA PRO A 70 -19.25 -25.97 -11.52
C PRO A 70 -18.46 -24.77 -10.98
N PHE A 71 -19.11 -23.63 -10.92
CA PHE A 71 -18.49 -22.44 -10.35
C PHE A 71 -18.66 -22.44 -8.82
N PHE A 72 -17.76 -23.09 -8.12
CA PHE A 72 -17.63 -22.93 -6.67
C PHE A 72 -16.62 -21.84 -6.35
N LEU A 73 -17.00 -20.97 -5.40
CA LEU A 73 -16.11 -19.88 -4.97
C LEU A 73 -14.89 -20.45 -4.22
N ASN A 74 -13.70 -20.00 -4.59
CA ASN A 74 -12.49 -20.30 -3.84
C ASN A 74 -12.40 -19.44 -2.56
N ASP A 75 -11.44 -19.75 -1.68
CA ASP A 75 -11.32 -19.12 -0.36
C ASP A 75 -11.18 -17.59 -0.45
N VAL A 76 -10.40 -17.09 -1.42
CA VAL A 76 -10.20 -15.64 -1.65
C VAL A 76 -11.50 -14.99 -2.13
N GLN A 77 -12.22 -15.63 -3.03
CA GLN A 77 -13.50 -15.14 -3.53
C GLN A 77 -14.58 -15.14 -2.44
N GLN A 78 -14.60 -16.16 -1.58
CA GLN A 78 -15.50 -16.20 -0.42
C GLN A 78 -15.21 -15.07 0.56
N SER A 79 -13.91 -14.81 0.85
CA SER A 79 -13.49 -13.69 1.70
C SER A 79 -13.92 -12.36 1.12
N PHE A 80 -13.72 -12.15 -0.18
CA PHE A 80 -14.15 -10.92 -0.86
C PHE A 80 -15.69 -10.72 -0.82
N ILE A 81 -16.46 -11.78 -1.07
CA ILE A 81 -17.93 -11.70 -1.01
C ILE A 81 -18.40 -11.41 0.41
N ALA A 82 -17.77 -11.98 1.43
CA ALA A 82 -18.09 -11.68 2.83
C ALA A 82 -17.82 -10.20 3.16
N ASP A 83 -16.67 -9.66 2.73
CA ASP A 83 -16.34 -8.24 2.88
C ASP A 83 -17.36 -7.33 2.16
N LEU A 84 -17.75 -7.70 0.94
CA LEU A 84 -18.74 -6.95 0.16
C LEU A 84 -20.12 -6.96 0.83
N LYS A 85 -20.58 -8.10 1.34
CA LYS A 85 -21.85 -8.23 2.06
C LYS A 85 -21.86 -7.39 3.34
N GLN A 86 -20.82 -7.48 4.14
CA GLN A 86 -20.69 -6.67 5.35
C GLN A 86 -20.73 -5.17 5.02
N ALA A 87 -20.05 -4.75 3.97
CA ALA A 87 -20.07 -3.35 3.54
C ALA A 87 -21.46 -2.89 3.06
N ILE A 88 -22.22 -3.75 2.36
CA ILE A 88 -23.60 -3.46 1.95
C ILE A 88 -24.51 -3.33 3.18
N GLU A 89 -24.38 -4.21 4.17
CA GLU A 89 -25.11 -4.13 5.43
C GLU A 89 -24.79 -2.85 6.19
N ASP A 90 -23.53 -2.51 6.32
CA ASP A 90 -23.07 -1.28 6.99
C ASP A 90 -23.59 -0.01 6.27
N TYR A 91 -23.65 -0.05 4.93
CA TYR A 91 -24.25 1.03 4.14
C TYR A 91 -25.74 1.16 4.42
N GLN A 92 -26.49 0.05 4.43
CA GLN A 92 -27.92 0.04 4.71
C GLN A 92 -28.25 0.50 6.14
N GLN A 93 -27.35 0.25 7.08
CA GLN A 93 -27.45 0.70 8.48
C GLN A 93 -26.97 2.15 8.70
N GLY A 94 -26.52 2.84 7.64
CA GLY A 94 -25.99 4.19 7.74
C GLY A 94 -24.63 4.32 8.41
N LYS A 95 -23.95 3.22 8.67
CA LYS A 95 -22.59 3.18 9.23
C LYS A 95 -21.52 3.50 8.19
N ARG A 96 -21.88 3.40 6.92
CA ARG A 96 -20.99 3.60 5.77
C ARG A 96 -21.66 4.50 4.74
N VAL A 97 -20.87 5.35 4.07
CA VAL A 97 -21.37 6.35 3.10
C VAL A 97 -21.20 5.91 1.66
N HIS A 98 -20.18 5.10 1.36
CA HIS A 98 -19.80 4.69 -0.01
C HIS A 98 -19.51 3.20 -0.08
N LEU A 99 -19.87 2.55 -1.21
CA LEU A 99 -19.54 1.17 -1.54
C LEU A 99 -18.45 1.15 -2.62
N LYS A 100 -17.24 1.59 -2.26
CA LYS A 100 -16.11 1.73 -3.19
C LYS A 100 -14.92 0.91 -2.69
N PHE A 101 -14.47 -0.03 -3.51
CA PHE A 101 -13.37 -0.95 -3.20
C PHE A 101 -12.25 -0.80 -4.21
N LEU A 102 -11.05 -0.61 -3.71
CA LEU A 102 -9.82 -0.65 -4.49
C LEU A 102 -9.05 -1.92 -4.11
N ILE A 103 -9.03 -2.89 -5.03
CA ILE A 103 -8.49 -4.22 -4.79
C ILE A 103 -7.14 -4.36 -5.48
N LEU A 104 -6.11 -4.56 -4.66
CA LEU A 104 -4.79 -4.97 -5.09
C LEU A 104 -4.64 -6.47 -4.82
N LYS A 105 -4.24 -7.23 -5.82
CA LYS A 105 -4.26 -8.70 -5.77
C LYS A 105 -3.02 -9.31 -6.44
N GLY A 106 -2.72 -10.55 -6.08
CA GLY A 106 -1.84 -11.42 -6.88
C GLY A 106 -2.51 -11.87 -8.18
N ARG A 107 -1.70 -12.39 -9.09
CA ARG A 107 -2.18 -12.90 -10.38
C ARG A 107 -3.08 -14.12 -10.22
N GLN A 108 -4.11 -14.22 -11.08
CA GLN A 108 -4.99 -15.39 -11.23
C GLN A 108 -5.77 -15.83 -9.96
N GLN A 109 -6.10 -14.92 -9.06
CA GLN A 109 -6.95 -15.20 -7.90
C GLN A 109 -8.45 -15.25 -8.23
N GLY A 110 -8.85 -14.91 -9.47
CA GLY A 110 -10.21 -15.07 -9.99
C GLY A 110 -11.17 -13.92 -9.66
N PHE A 111 -10.67 -12.73 -9.32
CA PHE A 111 -11.52 -11.56 -9.00
C PHE A 111 -12.39 -11.14 -10.17
N THR A 112 -11.83 -10.97 -11.35
CA THR A 112 -12.58 -10.58 -12.54
C THR A 112 -13.75 -11.54 -12.82
N VAL A 113 -13.52 -12.86 -12.59
CA VAL A 113 -14.55 -13.89 -12.80
C VAL A 113 -15.68 -13.75 -11.79
N VAL A 114 -15.37 -13.67 -10.49
CA VAL A 114 -16.40 -13.58 -9.43
C VAL A 114 -17.18 -12.28 -9.50
N ILE A 115 -16.53 -11.14 -9.76
CA ILE A 115 -17.21 -9.84 -9.85
C ILE A 115 -18.14 -9.81 -11.07
N THR A 116 -17.68 -10.34 -12.23
CA THR A 116 -18.53 -10.47 -13.43
C THR A 116 -19.72 -11.39 -13.18
N ALA A 117 -19.52 -12.54 -12.54
CA ALA A 117 -20.61 -13.46 -12.20
C ALA A 117 -21.59 -12.82 -11.22
N TYR A 118 -21.11 -12.04 -10.27
CA TYR A 118 -21.95 -11.31 -9.30
C TYR A 118 -22.81 -10.24 -9.99
N GLN A 119 -22.23 -9.46 -10.90
CA GLN A 119 -22.97 -8.52 -11.74
C GLN A 119 -24.00 -9.23 -12.63
N LEU A 120 -23.64 -10.37 -13.24
CA LEU A 120 -24.54 -11.17 -14.04
C LEU A 120 -25.69 -11.70 -13.19
N ALA A 121 -25.43 -12.26 -12.02
CA ALA A 121 -26.46 -12.75 -11.09
C ALA A 121 -27.45 -11.63 -10.70
N TYR A 122 -26.96 -10.42 -10.43
CA TYR A 122 -27.82 -9.26 -10.20
C TYR A 122 -28.65 -8.89 -11.44
N SER A 123 -28.07 -8.95 -12.63
CA SER A 123 -28.74 -8.60 -13.88
C SER A 123 -29.92 -9.54 -14.20
N ILE A 124 -29.80 -10.81 -13.82
CA ILE A 124 -30.82 -11.83 -14.11
C ILE A 124 -31.84 -12.05 -12.98
N THR A 125 -31.62 -11.46 -11.80
CA THR A 125 -32.49 -11.59 -10.64
C THR A 125 -33.22 -10.32 -10.22
N ARG A 126 -32.70 -9.15 -10.64
CA ARG A 126 -33.21 -7.84 -10.20
C ARG A 126 -33.83 -7.05 -11.36
N LYS A 127 -34.88 -6.29 -11.08
CA LYS A 127 -35.47 -5.33 -12.03
C LYS A 127 -34.66 -4.03 -12.04
N ASN A 128 -34.58 -3.39 -13.20
CA ASN A 128 -33.93 -2.09 -13.40
C ASN A 128 -32.45 -2.05 -13.01
N PHE A 129 -31.77 -3.18 -13.04
CA PHE A 129 -30.35 -3.25 -12.73
C PHE A 129 -29.49 -2.90 -13.95
N SER A 130 -28.40 -2.17 -13.74
CA SER A 130 -27.45 -1.80 -14.77
C SER A 130 -26.03 -2.03 -14.27
N GLY A 131 -25.45 -3.18 -14.63
CA GLY A 131 -24.04 -3.51 -14.41
C GLY A 131 -23.17 -3.00 -15.55
N PHE A 132 -21.98 -2.52 -15.21
CA PHE A 132 -21.02 -2.02 -16.19
C PHE A 132 -19.58 -2.43 -15.80
N THR A 133 -18.88 -3.08 -16.74
CA THR A 133 -17.47 -3.45 -16.58
C THR A 133 -16.61 -2.68 -17.59
N LEU A 134 -15.48 -2.16 -17.12
CA LEU A 134 -14.40 -1.63 -17.97
C LEU A 134 -13.18 -2.54 -17.86
N ALA A 135 -12.64 -2.93 -19.00
CA ALA A 135 -11.38 -3.66 -19.09
C ALA A 135 -10.27 -2.76 -19.63
N ASP A 136 -9.02 -3.12 -19.38
CA ASP A 136 -7.81 -2.41 -19.84
C ASP A 136 -7.64 -2.44 -21.37
N SER A 137 -8.01 -3.56 -22.00
CA SER A 137 -7.77 -3.81 -23.43
C SER A 137 -8.99 -4.37 -24.15
N ALA A 138 -8.97 -4.33 -25.49
CA ALA A 138 -10.03 -4.91 -26.32
C ALA A 138 -10.12 -6.44 -26.17
N ASP A 139 -8.97 -7.11 -26.07
CA ASP A 139 -8.89 -8.57 -25.91
C ASP A 139 -9.47 -9.01 -24.56
N ASN A 140 -9.13 -8.29 -23.47
CA ASN A 140 -9.71 -8.54 -22.16
C ASN A 140 -11.22 -8.22 -22.13
N THR A 141 -11.67 -7.19 -22.85
CA THR A 141 -13.10 -6.88 -23.00
C THR A 141 -13.84 -8.07 -23.62
N GLU A 142 -13.31 -8.68 -24.69
CA GLU A 142 -13.90 -9.84 -25.35
C GLU A 142 -13.86 -11.07 -24.45
N THR A 143 -12.74 -11.34 -23.79
CA THR A 143 -12.59 -12.45 -22.83
C THR A 143 -13.58 -12.33 -21.66
N ILE A 144 -13.76 -11.14 -21.09
CA ILE A 144 -14.73 -10.92 -20.01
C ILE A 144 -16.15 -11.17 -20.51
N PHE A 145 -16.47 -10.73 -21.73
CA PHE A 145 -17.80 -10.91 -22.28
C PHE A 145 -18.10 -12.37 -22.61
N GLU A 146 -17.27 -13.02 -23.42
CA GLU A 146 -17.53 -14.36 -23.94
C GLU A 146 -17.35 -15.44 -22.85
N ASP A 147 -16.22 -15.41 -22.13
CA ASP A 147 -15.85 -16.50 -21.23
C ASP A 147 -16.40 -16.34 -19.81
N LYS A 148 -16.49 -15.09 -19.31
CA LYS A 148 -16.82 -14.86 -17.89
C LYS A 148 -18.28 -14.45 -17.67
N ALA A 149 -18.98 -13.94 -18.69
CA ALA A 149 -20.39 -13.60 -18.59
C ALA A 149 -21.29 -14.48 -19.45
N LYS A 150 -21.03 -14.53 -20.77
CA LYS A 150 -21.89 -15.23 -21.73
C LYS A 150 -21.80 -16.74 -21.58
N PHE A 151 -20.61 -17.29 -21.31
CA PHE A 151 -20.46 -18.72 -21.11
C PHE A 151 -21.27 -19.23 -19.90
N PRO A 152 -21.16 -18.68 -18.66
CA PRO A 152 -22.02 -19.07 -17.55
C PRO A 152 -23.51 -18.86 -17.85
N TYR A 153 -23.87 -17.72 -18.45
CA TYR A 153 -25.26 -17.44 -18.83
C TYR A 153 -25.81 -18.45 -19.82
N ASN A 154 -25.06 -18.85 -20.85
CA ASN A 154 -25.51 -19.82 -21.84
C ASN A 154 -25.69 -21.24 -21.28
N ASN A 155 -24.87 -21.60 -20.30
CA ASN A 155 -24.88 -22.92 -19.68
C ASN A 155 -25.77 -23.04 -18.44
N MET A 156 -26.43 -21.94 -18.00
CA MET A 156 -27.36 -22.03 -16.88
C MET A 156 -28.67 -22.75 -17.27
N PRO A 157 -29.41 -23.33 -16.28
CA PRO A 157 -30.64 -24.05 -16.53
C PRO A 157 -31.68 -23.19 -17.26
N LYS A 158 -32.32 -23.76 -18.28
CA LYS A 158 -33.26 -23.05 -19.17
C LYS A 158 -34.45 -22.44 -18.44
N LEU A 159 -34.96 -23.10 -17.41
CA LEU A 159 -36.17 -22.67 -16.66
C LEU A 159 -35.98 -21.34 -15.93
N ILE A 160 -34.81 -21.05 -15.45
CA ILE A 160 -34.47 -19.81 -14.71
C ILE A 160 -33.69 -18.79 -15.55
N LYS A 161 -33.35 -19.15 -16.78
CA LYS A 161 -32.65 -18.28 -17.71
C LYS A 161 -33.58 -17.21 -18.27
N PRO A 162 -33.41 -15.91 -17.97
CA PRO A 162 -34.24 -14.87 -18.53
C PRO A 162 -34.04 -14.73 -20.04
N THR A 163 -35.10 -14.38 -20.76
CA THR A 163 -34.99 -14.12 -22.20
C THR A 163 -34.21 -12.85 -22.46
N GLU A 164 -33.19 -12.95 -23.27
CA GLU A 164 -32.41 -11.80 -23.76
C GLU A 164 -33.10 -11.12 -24.96
N LYS A 165 -33.14 -9.79 -24.98
CA LYS A 165 -33.56 -8.99 -26.13
C LYS A 165 -32.42 -8.76 -27.11
N TYR A 166 -31.24 -8.45 -26.56
CA TYR A 166 -30.00 -8.27 -27.30
C TYR A 166 -28.88 -9.07 -26.63
N ASN A 167 -28.18 -9.83 -27.47
CA ASN A 167 -26.95 -10.50 -27.14
C ASN A 167 -25.91 -10.01 -28.16
N THR A 168 -25.40 -8.81 -27.93
CA THR A 168 -24.34 -8.25 -28.76
C THR A 168 -22.97 -8.66 -28.20
N ARG A 169 -21.87 -8.32 -28.88
CA ARG A 169 -20.52 -8.61 -28.38
C ARG A 169 -20.12 -7.82 -27.13
N ARG A 170 -21.01 -6.98 -26.57
CA ARG A 170 -20.67 -6.09 -25.45
C ARG A 170 -21.81 -5.85 -24.46
N GLU A 171 -23.00 -6.40 -24.70
CA GLU A 171 -24.18 -6.14 -23.84
C GLU A 171 -25.12 -7.35 -23.81
N LEU A 172 -25.56 -7.71 -22.61
CA LEU A 172 -26.67 -8.60 -22.32
C LEU A 172 -27.83 -7.74 -21.78
N LEU A 173 -28.96 -7.72 -22.48
CA LEU A 173 -30.16 -6.98 -22.09
C LEU A 173 -31.32 -7.95 -21.86
N PHE A 174 -31.90 -7.89 -20.67
CA PHE A 174 -33.04 -8.71 -20.22
C PHE A 174 -34.31 -7.85 -20.17
N GLU A 175 -35.12 -7.92 -21.25
CA GLU A 175 -36.24 -7.00 -21.46
C GLU A 175 -37.30 -7.05 -20.35
N LYS A 176 -37.74 -8.25 -19.94
CA LYS A 176 -38.76 -8.44 -18.90
C LYS A 176 -38.34 -7.88 -17.52
N LEU A 177 -37.05 -7.83 -17.27
CA LEU A 177 -36.46 -7.28 -16.04
C LEU A 177 -36.09 -5.81 -16.18
N ASN A 178 -36.06 -5.27 -17.40
CA ASN A 178 -35.45 -3.97 -17.70
C ASN A 178 -34.04 -3.85 -17.10
N SER A 179 -33.29 -4.94 -17.13
CA SER A 179 -31.95 -5.01 -16.57
C SER A 179 -30.92 -5.34 -17.64
N LYS A 180 -29.68 -4.95 -17.39
CA LYS A 180 -28.59 -5.13 -18.35
C LYS A 180 -27.25 -5.24 -17.68
N TRP A 181 -26.33 -5.91 -18.38
CA TRP A 181 -24.92 -5.89 -18.08
C TRP A 181 -24.13 -5.57 -19.35
N ARG A 182 -23.12 -4.74 -19.21
CA ARG A 182 -22.29 -4.27 -20.35
C ARG A 182 -20.82 -4.31 -20.01
N VAL A 183 -19.99 -4.47 -21.04
CA VAL A 183 -18.54 -4.35 -20.95
C VAL A 183 -18.02 -3.39 -22.02
N ALA A 184 -16.97 -2.65 -21.71
CA ALA A 184 -16.26 -1.78 -22.64
C ALA A 184 -14.76 -1.71 -22.30
N THR A 185 -13.98 -1.20 -23.23
CA THR A 185 -12.55 -0.95 -23.03
C THR A 185 -12.33 0.45 -22.47
N ALA A 186 -11.46 0.60 -21.47
CA ALA A 186 -11.02 1.88 -20.96
C ALA A 186 -10.36 2.73 -22.05
N GLY A 187 -10.48 4.06 -21.97
CA GLY A 187 -9.93 4.96 -23.00
C GLY A 187 -10.90 5.35 -24.13
N ASN A 188 -12.05 4.70 -24.30
CA ASN A 188 -13.07 5.15 -25.24
C ASN A 188 -13.75 6.43 -24.74
N LYS A 189 -13.85 7.47 -25.59
CA LYS A 189 -14.32 8.82 -25.24
C LYS A 189 -15.78 8.89 -24.70
N ASP A 190 -16.61 7.88 -24.99
CA ASP A 190 -18.05 7.85 -24.66
C ASP A 190 -18.41 6.87 -23.54
N VAL A 191 -17.43 6.43 -22.77
CA VAL A 191 -17.62 5.47 -21.69
C VAL A 191 -18.46 6.08 -20.57
N GLY A 192 -19.65 5.50 -20.32
CA GLY A 192 -20.51 5.86 -19.19
C GLY A 192 -21.41 7.07 -19.37
N ARG A 193 -21.25 7.90 -20.42
CA ARG A 193 -22.12 9.06 -20.66
C ARG A 193 -23.56 8.61 -20.97
N SER A 194 -24.54 9.28 -20.38
CA SER A 194 -25.99 9.11 -20.61
C SER A 194 -26.63 7.80 -20.11
N LYS A 195 -26.05 7.08 -19.16
CA LYS A 195 -26.60 5.81 -18.65
C LYS A 195 -26.44 5.70 -17.13
N THR A 196 -27.48 5.28 -16.44
CA THR A 196 -27.43 4.99 -15.01
C THR A 196 -26.70 3.66 -14.75
N ILE A 197 -25.81 3.62 -13.76
CA ILE A 197 -25.01 2.44 -13.39
C ILE A 197 -25.19 2.19 -11.89
N ASN A 198 -25.65 0.98 -11.53
CA ASN A 198 -25.82 0.56 -10.14
C ASN A 198 -24.60 -0.25 -9.64
N PHE A 199 -23.88 -0.89 -10.54
CA PHE A 199 -22.69 -1.65 -10.20
C PHE A 199 -21.61 -1.44 -11.27
N PHE A 200 -20.51 -0.84 -10.84
CA PHE A 200 -19.34 -0.58 -11.69
C PHE A 200 -18.18 -1.50 -11.31
N HIS A 201 -17.56 -2.10 -12.31
CA HIS A 201 -16.36 -2.91 -12.18
C HIS A 201 -15.28 -2.42 -13.14
N GLY A 202 -14.14 -2.02 -12.61
CA GLY A 202 -12.93 -1.73 -13.37
C GLY A 202 -11.93 -2.88 -13.22
N SER A 203 -11.72 -3.62 -14.31
CA SER A 203 -10.79 -4.75 -14.35
C SER A 203 -9.43 -4.31 -14.84
N GLU A 204 -8.37 -4.78 -14.18
CA GLU A 204 -6.97 -4.44 -14.42
C GLU A 204 -6.74 -2.92 -14.50
N ALA A 205 -7.28 -2.20 -13.50
CA ALA A 205 -7.33 -0.74 -13.50
C ALA A 205 -5.94 -0.08 -13.45
N ALA A 206 -4.91 -0.75 -12.94
CA ALA A 206 -3.53 -0.25 -12.97
C ALA A 206 -2.94 -0.16 -14.38
N PHE A 207 -3.58 -0.79 -15.36
CA PHE A 207 -3.15 -0.76 -16.76
C PHE A 207 -3.95 0.23 -17.62
N TRP A 208 -4.86 1.02 -17.01
CA TRP A 208 -5.62 2.03 -17.74
C TRP A 208 -4.82 3.30 -17.95
N ASP A 209 -4.97 3.89 -19.13
CA ASP A 209 -4.52 5.25 -19.37
C ASP A 209 -5.45 6.24 -18.66
N ASN A 210 -4.91 7.13 -17.81
CA ASN A 210 -5.66 8.21 -17.16
C ASN A 210 -6.88 7.74 -16.32
N ILE A 211 -6.66 6.89 -15.33
CA ILE A 211 -7.70 6.35 -14.45
C ILE A 211 -8.54 7.46 -13.78
N LYS A 212 -7.91 8.56 -13.35
CA LYS A 212 -8.58 9.72 -12.71
C LYS A 212 -9.60 10.36 -13.67
N LYS A 213 -9.25 10.50 -14.95
CA LYS A 213 -10.14 11.04 -15.97
C LYS A 213 -11.30 10.10 -16.29
N VAL A 214 -11.05 8.81 -16.34
CA VAL A 214 -12.10 7.78 -16.55
C VAL A 214 -13.09 7.81 -15.41
N LEU A 215 -12.63 7.82 -14.16
CA LEU A 215 -13.48 7.88 -12.97
C LEU A 215 -14.30 9.17 -12.88
N ALA A 216 -13.71 10.33 -13.24
CA ALA A 216 -14.42 11.59 -13.31
C ALA A 216 -15.54 11.56 -14.36
N GLY A 217 -15.29 10.95 -15.52
CA GLY A 217 -16.29 10.78 -16.57
C GLY A 217 -17.45 9.86 -16.18
N LEU A 218 -17.17 8.82 -15.39
CA LEU A 218 -18.16 7.86 -14.88
C LEU A 218 -19.00 8.42 -13.72
N GLY A 219 -18.45 9.37 -12.96
CA GLY A 219 -19.06 9.85 -11.71
C GLY A 219 -20.49 10.36 -11.86
N GLN A 220 -20.85 10.90 -13.02
CA GLN A 220 -22.23 11.37 -13.31
C GLN A 220 -23.20 10.23 -13.67
N ALA A 221 -22.69 9.07 -14.08
CA ALA A 221 -23.49 7.91 -14.44
C ALA A 221 -23.78 6.98 -13.25
N LEU A 222 -22.96 7.06 -12.20
CA LEU A 222 -23.04 6.20 -11.03
C LEU A 222 -24.13 6.69 -10.07
N THR A 223 -24.99 5.78 -9.61
CA THR A 223 -25.97 6.09 -8.57
C THR A 223 -25.30 6.28 -7.22
N LYS A 224 -25.95 6.99 -6.30
CA LYS A 224 -25.41 7.27 -4.97
C LYS A 224 -25.10 5.98 -4.17
N ASP A 225 -25.92 4.96 -4.39
CA ASP A 225 -25.86 3.63 -3.77
C ASP A 225 -25.12 2.60 -4.64
N SER A 226 -24.41 3.04 -5.69
CA SER A 226 -23.70 2.15 -6.59
C SER A 226 -22.54 1.43 -5.89
N ILE A 227 -22.40 0.14 -6.18
CA ILE A 227 -21.21 -0.63 -5.85
C ILE A 227 -20.14 -0.32 -6.90
N GLN A 228 -18.97 0.07 -6.46
CA GLN A 228 -17.84 0.41 -7.33
C GLN A 228 -16.62 -0.40 -6.91
N ILE A 229 -16.08 -1.17 -7.84
CA ILE A 229 -14.92 -2.03 -7.59
C ILE A 229 -13.88 -1.75 -8.68
N LEU A 230 -12.68 -1.38 -8.27
CA LEU A 230 -11.49 -1.39 -9.11
C LEU A 230 -10.60 -2.53 -8.64
N GLU A 231 -10.18 -3.41 -9.54
CA GLU A 231 -9.26 -4.48 -9.21
C GLU A 231 -8.10 -4.54 -10.19
N SER A 232 -6.91 -4.82 -9.67
CA SER A 232 -5.71 -4.97 -10.50
C SER A 232 -4.61 -5.73 -9.79
N THR A 233 -3.70 -6.34 -10.57
CA THR A 233 -2.31 -6.48 -10.15
C THR A 233 -1.63 -5.12 -10.24
N ALA A 234 -0.52 -4.94 -9.53
CA ALA A 234 0.23 -3.68 -9.62
C ALA A 234 0.93 -3.54 -10.99
N ASN A 235 1.08 -2.30 -11.42
CA ASN A 235 1.81 -1.94 -12.63
C ASN A 235 2.74 -0.75 -12.35
N GLY A 236 3.68 -0.95 -11.43
CA GLY A 236 4.62 0.09 -11.00
C GLY A 236 3.96 1.31 -10.38
N TYR A 237 4.63 2.45 -10.46
CA TYR A 237 4.18 3.71 -9.91
C TYR A 237 3.30 4.45 -10.92
N ASN A 238 1.98 4.44 -10.69
CA ASN A 238 0.99 5.03 -11.58
C ASN A 238 -0.23 5.57 -10.82
N GLU A 239 -1.22 6.11 -11.53
CA GLU A 239 -2.43 6.68 -10.93
C GLU A 239 -3.23 5.67 -10.06
N PHE A 240 -3.10 4.36 -10.28
CA PHE A 240 -3.73 3.34 -9.42
C PHE A 240 -3.05 3.28 -8.05
N ARG A 241 -1.71 3.40 -8.01
CA ARG A 241 -0.97 3.53 -6.75
C ARG A 241 -1.32 4.84 -6.04
N ASP A 242 -1.42 5.96 -6.78
CA ASP A 242 -1.84 7.23 -6.18
C ASP A 242 -3.20 7.10 -5.50
N LEU A 243 -4.17 6.43 -6.16
CA LEU A 243 -5.47 6.13 -5.54
C LEU A 243 -5.34 5.21 -4.31
N TRP A 244 -4.36 4.32 -4.29
CA TRP A 244 -4.10 3.44 -3.16
C TRP A 244 -3.54 4.17 -1.95
N GLU A 245 -2.66 5.14 -2.17
CA GLU A 245 -1.97 5.88 -1.10
C GLU A 245 -2.75 7.12 -0.64
N ASP A 246 -3.50 7.77 -1.52
CA ASP A 246 -4.23 9.00 -1.22
C ASP A 246 -5.36 8.79 -0.21
N LYS A 247 -5.61 9.80 0.63
CA LYS A 247 -6.84 9.87 1.43
C LYS A 247 -8.03 10.13 0.51
N ASN A 248 -8.81 9.12 0.24
CA ASN A 248 -9.99 9.18 -0.62
C ASN A 248 -11.12 8.31 -0.07
N ASN A 249 -12.21 8.17 -0.85
CA ASN A 249 -13.39 7.40 -0.46
C ASN A 249 -13.34 5.92 -0.88
N TRP A 250 -12.20 5.43 -1.36
CA TRP A 250 -12.00 4.02 -1.70
C TRP A 250 -11.52 3.26 -0.48
N GLU A 251 -12.04 2.05 -0.28
CA GLU A 251 -11.53 1.11 0.71
C GLU A 251 -10.50 0.20 0.05
N ASN A 252 -9.27 0.30 0.52
CA ASN A 252 -8.17 -0.51 0.03
C ASN A 252 -8.29 -1.94 0.58
N LYS A 253 -8.27 -2.93 -0.32
CA LYS A 253 -8.23 -4.35 0.01
C LYS A 253 -7.05 -5.00 -0.69
N PHE A 254 -6.15 -5.58 0.09
CA PHE A 254 -5.07 -6.39 -0.43
C PHE A 254 -5.34 -7.86 -0.14
N TYR A 255 -5.25 -8.69 -1.18
CA TYR A 255 -5.43 -10.14 -1.05
C TYR A 255 -4.11 -10.82 -1.39
N GLU A 256 -3.48 -11.33 -0.35
CA GLU A 256 -2.20 -11.99 -0.42
C GLU A 256 -2.31 -13.27 -1.26
N TRP A 257 -1.21 -13.62 -1.95
CA TRP A 257 -1.20 -14.79 -2.82
C TRP A 257 -1.48 -16.11 -2.07
N TRP A 258 -1.05 -16.22 -0.82
CA TRP A 258 -1.21 -17.44 -0.01
C TRP A 258 -2.62 -17.71 0.49
N LEU A 259 -3.53 -16.76 0.35
CA LEU A 259 -4.96 -17.00 0.61
C LEU A 259 -5.59 -17.90 -0.45
N THR A 260 -4.92 -18.12 -1.57
CA THR A 260 -5.37 -19.01 -2.64
C THR A 260 -4.92 -20.44 -2.35
N SER A 261 -5.87 -21.33 -2.03
CA SER A 261 -5.60 -22.72 -1.67
C SER A 261 -4.85 -23.53 -2.74
N GLU A 262 -4.95 -23.13 -4.01
CA GLU A 262 -4.22 -23.73 -5.14
C GLU A 262 -2.72 -23.37 -5.15
N TYR A 263 -2.27 -22.33 -4.43
CA TYR A 263 -0.88 -21.88 -4.43
C TYR A 263 -0.08 -22.63 -3.37
N ARG A 264 -0.03 -23.95 -3.59
CA ARG A 264 0.75 -24.90 -2.80
C ARG A 264 1.24 -26.02 -3.70
N GLN A 265 2.35 -26.63 -3.35
CA GLN A 265 2.96 -27.74 -4.06
C GLN A 265 3.41 -28.78 -3.05
N ASP A 266 2.91 -30.01 -3.22
CA ASP A 266 3.36 -31.12 -2.40
C ASP A 266 4.80 -31.51 -2.77
N PHE A 267 5.54 -31.99 -1.78
CA PHE A 267 6.88 -32.50 -1.99
C PHE A 267 6.84 -33.92 -2.63
N GLU A 268 7.79 -34.17 -3.49
CA GLU A 268 7.90 -35.50 -4.15
C GLU A 268 8.19 -36.62 -3.13
N SER A 269 8.88 -36.29 -2.03
CA SER A 269 9.20 -37.22 -0.94
C SER A 269 9.47 -36.45 0.36
N LYS A 270 9.47 -37.16 1.50
CA LYS A 270 9.89 -36.60 2.80
C LYS A 270 11.36 -36.16 2.79
N ASP A 271 12.21 -36.81 2.02
CA ASP A 271 13.62 -36.39 1.89
C ASP A 271 13.73 -35.06 1.14
N ALA A 272 12.94 -34.87 0.08
CA ALA A 272 12.87 -33.59 -0.64
C ALA A 272 12.39 -32.46 0.29
N GLU A 273 11.40 -32.72 1.12
CA GLU A 273 10.92 -31.77 2.13
C GLU A 273 12.03 -31.40 3.13
N HIS A 274 12.73 -32.38 3.69
CA HIS A 274 13.83 -32.14 4.63
C HIS A 274 14.99 -31.34 3.99
N VAL A 275 15.32 -31.63 2.73
CA VAL A 275 16.35 -30.88 1.99
C VAL A 275 15.94 -29.42 1.82
N PHE A 276 14.71 -29.16 1.40
CA PHE A 276 14.18 -27.80 1.23
C PHE A 276 14.17 -27.02 2.54
N ILE A 277 13.69 -27.64 3.63
CA ILE A 277 13.68 -27.01 4.96
C ILE A 277 15.10 -26.60 5.38
N LYS A 278 16.10 -27.48 5.22
CA LYS A 278 17.50 -27.17 5.52
C LYS A 278 18.05 -26.06 4.64
N GLU A 279 17.70 -26.04 3.37
CA GLU A 279 18.10 -24.99 2.43
C GLU A 279 17.55 -23.63 2.88
N VAL A 280 16.25 -23.53 3.16
CA VAL A 280 15.63 -22.30 3.66
C VAL A 280 16.25 -21.82 4.97
N GLN A 281 16.58 -22.74 5.88
CA GLN A 281 17.15 -22.38 7.18
C GLN A 281 18.60 -21.90 7.14
N ASN A 282 19.42 -22.43 6.23
CA ASN A 282 20.87 -22.24 6.24
C ASN A 282 21.39 -21.38 5.10
N SER A 283 20.64 -21.16 4.03
CA SER A 283 21.07 -20.36 2.89
C SER A 283 20.89 -18.86 3.15
N SER A 284 21.84 -18.08 2.64
CA SER A 284 21.80 -16.61 2.66
C SER A 284 21.16 -16.01 1.39
N GLU A 285 20.75 -16.84 0.44
CA GLU A 285 20.09 -16.38 -0.77
C GLU A 285 18.78 -15.65 -0.45
N TRP A 286 18.45 -14.66 -1.27
CA TRP A 286 17.26 -13.82 -1.08
C TRP A 286 15.97 -14.63 -0.90
N ILE A 287 15.73 -15.62 -1.77
CA ILE A 287 14.50 -16.41 -1.73
C ILE A 287 14.36 -17.22 -0.44
N ASN A 288 15.48 -17.72 0.08
CA ASN A 288 15.49 -18.48 1.32
C ASN A 288 15.21 -17.57 2.53
N LYS A 289 15.81 -16.37 2.56
CA LYS A 289 15.49 -15.34 3.56
C LYS A 289 14.02 -14.94 3.49
N ARG A 290 13.47 -14.80 2.28
CA ARG A 290 12.05 -14.49 2.05
C ARG A 290 11.15 -15.62 2.55
N CYS A 291 11.42 -16.87 2.24
CA CYS A 291 10.67 -18.01 2.74
C CYS A 291 10.70 -18.09 4.28
N LYS A 292 11.87 -17.85 4.88
CA LYS A 292 12.01 -17.79 6.35
C LYS A 292 11.17 -16.67 6.95
N TRP A 293 11.20 -15.47 6.38
CA TRP A 293 10.36 -14.35 6.80
C TRP A 293 8.87 -14.68 6.68
N LEU A 294 8.41 -15.29 5.58
CA LEU A 294 7.02 -15.72 5.39
C LEU A 294 6.60 -16.76 6.43
N LEU A 295 7.48 -17.72 6.74
CA LEU A 295 7.24 -18.71 7.79
C LEU A 295 7.09 -18.06 9.16
N GLU A 296 8.01 -17.17 9.54
CA GLU A 296 8.07 -16.56 10.88
C GLU A 296 6.94 -15.52 11.10
N PHE A 297 6.61 -14.73 10.08
CA PHE A 297 5.66 -13.63 10.21
C PHE A 297 4.22 -13.99 9.85
N TYR A 298 4.02 -14.91 8.91
CA TYR A 298 2.69 -15.27 8.40
C TYR A 298 2.32 -16.73 8.68
N ASN A 299 3.25 -17.49 9.25
CA ASN A 299 3.06 -18.91 9.61
C ASN A 299 2.57 -19.75 8.42
N LEU A 300 3.16 -19.52 7.24
CA LEU A 300 2.81 -20.27 6.03
C LEU A 300 3.27 -21.72 6.11
N GLU A 301 2.55 -22.60 5.43
CA GLU A 301 2.91 -24.02 5.34
C GLU A 301 4.12 -24.22 4.40
N TRP A 302 4.90 -25.26 4.64
CA TRP A 302 6.07 -25.60 3.81
C TRP A 302 5.71 -25.83 2.35
N GLN A 303 4.53 -26.37 2.04
CA GLN A 303 4.02 -26.58 0.68
C GLN A 303 3.75 -25.26 -0.03
N GLN A 304 3.29 -24.22 0.68
CA GLN A 304 3.10 -22.89 0.13
C GLN A 304 4.46 -22.23 -0.15
N LEU A 305 5.42 -22.36 0.78
CA LEU A 305 6.77 -21.82 0.61
C LEU A 305 7.51 -22.54 -0.55
N TYR A 306 7.33 -23.85 -0.69
CA TYR A 306 7.91 -24.62 -1.79
C TYR A 306 7.33 -24.19 -3.14
N TRP A 307 6.02 -23.96 -3.21
CA TRP A 307 5.36 -23.40 -4.39
C TRP A 307 5.93 -22.02 -4.74
N TYR A 308 6.03 -21.11 -3.76
CA TYR A 308 6.56 -19.76 -3.95
C TYR A 308 8.02 -19.77 -4.41
N PHE A 309 8.84 -20.61 -3.81
CA PHE A 309 10.23 -20.82 -4.19
C PHE A 309 10.37 -21.26 -5.66
N ASN A 310 9.56 -22.25 -6.09
CA ASN A 310 9.57 -22.73 -7.47
C ASN A 310 9.07 -21.65 -8.44
N LYS A 311 8.04 -20.86 -8.06
CA LYS A 311 7.58 -19.71 -8.85
C LYS A 311 8.65 -18.64 -9.00
N TRP A 312 9.44 -18.41 -7.96
CA TRP A 312 10.58 -17.49 -8.05
C TRP A 312 11.64 -17.99 -9.04
N ARG A 313 11.89 -19.30 -9.14
CA ARG A 313 12.82 -19.82 -10.15
C ARG A 313 12.43 -19.41 -11.56
N ASP A 314 11.15 -19.38 -11.86
CA ASP A 314 10.61 -19.01 -13.17
C ASP A 314 10.58 -17.50 -13.39
N LEU A 315 10.14 -16.74 -12.37
CA LEU A 315 9.79 -15.32 -12.49
C LEU A 315 10.90 -14.36 -12.03
N LYS A 316 11.83 -14.82 -11.18
CA LYS A 316 12.87 -14.00 -10.56
C LYS A 316 12.25 -12.74 -9.91
N GLU A 317 12.73 -11.54 -10.24
CA GLU A 317 12.24 -10.29 -9.68
C GLU A 317 10.76 -10.00 -9.96
N LEU A 318 10.20 -10.54 -11.05
CA LEU A 318 8.78 -10.38 -11.38
C LEU A 318 7.85 -11.05 -10.36
N ILE A 319 8.34 -11.94 -9.50
CA ILE A 319 7.52 -12.56 -8.45
C ILE A 319 6.92 -11.52 -7.50
N LYS A 320 7.64 -10.43 -7.27
CA LYS A 320 7.20 -9.34 -6.39
C LYS A 320 5.97 -8.62 -6.92
N GLN A 321 5.85 -8.52 -8.25
CA GLN A 321 4.69 -7.94 -8.93
C GLN A 321 3.56 -8.94 -9.09
N GLU A 322 3.88 -10.18 -9.49
CA GLU A 322 2.89 -11.21 -9.82
C GLU A 322 2.28 -11.87 -8.59
N TYR A 323 3.09 -12.09 -7.55
CA TYR A 323 2.70 -12.72 -6.29
C TYR A 323 3.25 -11.95 -5.08
N PRO A 324 2.82 -10.68 -4.92
CA PRO A 324 3.34 -9.80 -3.88
C PRO A 324 2.98 -10.31 -2.48
N CYS A 325 3.90 -10.10 -1.55
CA CYS A 325 3.67 -10.40 -0.14
C CYS A 325 3.11 -9.20 0.64
N THR A 326 3.29 -8.00 0.12
CA THR A 326 2.76 -6.74 0.68
C THR A 326 2.31 -5.80 -0.44
N PRO A 327 1.42 -4.83 -0.16
CA PRO A 327 1.04 -3.81 -1.15
C PRO A 327 2.23 -3.02 -1.67
N ASP A 328 3.16 -2.64 -0.78
CA ASP A 328 4.34 -1.87 -1.14
C ASP A 328 5.21 -2.61 -2.14
N GLU A 329 5.44 -3.91 -1.90
CA GLU A 329 6.20 -4.77 -2.81
C GLU A 329 5.55 -4.85 -4.20
N ALA A 330 4.22 -4.92 -4.24
CA ALA A 330 3.49 -5.02 -5.51
C ALA A 330 3.76 -3.84 -6.45
N PHE A 331 3.87 -2.62 -5.91
CA PHE A 331 4.09 -1.41 -6.69
C PHE A 331 5.55 -1.13 -7.03
N LEU A 332 6.50 -1.82 -6.41
CA LEU A 332 7.91 -1.59 -6.66
C LEU A 332 8.28 -1.91 -8.12
N ALA A 333 8.67 -0.88 -8.85
CA ALA A 333 9.28 -1.07 -10.16
C ALA A 333 10.62 -1.79 -9.99
N SER A 334 10.80 -2.92 -10.65
CA SER A 334 12.01 -3.74 -10.56
C SER A 334 13.28 -2.93 -10.84
N GLY A 335 14.18 -2.84 -9.87
CA GLY A 335 15.60 -2.56 -10.11
C GLY A 335 16.04 -1.10 -10.05
N ARG A 336 15.23 -0.12 -9.65
CA ARG A 336 15.63 1.30 -9.62
C ARG A 336 15.80 1.92 -8.24
N CYS A 337 15.30 1.29 -7.17
CA CYS A 337 15.43 1.85 -5.82
C CYS A 337 16.89 1.96 -5.41
N VAL A 338 17.26 3.09 -4.79
CA VAL A 338 18.63 3.36 -4.32
C VAL A 338 18.95 2.50 -3.08
N PHE A 339 17.95 2.20 -2.26
CA PHE A 339 18.08 1.45 -1.01
C PHE A 339 17.65 0.00 -1.14
N ASP A 340 18.01 -0.83 -0.17
CA ASP A 340 17.56 -2.23 -0.09
C ASP A 340 16.08 -2.30 0.28
N VAL A 341 15.28 -2.52 -0.74
CA VAL A 341 13.82 -2.59 -0.68
C VAL A 341 13.31 -3.62 0.32
N GLU A 342 13.93 -4.79 0.36
CA GLU A 342 13.51 -5.90 1.22
C GLU A 342 13.64 -5.55 2.70
N THR A 343 14.79 -5.00 3.05
CA THR A 343 15.10 -4.54 4.40
C THR A 343 14.12 -3.46 4.83
N ILE A 344 13.78 -2.52 3.94
CA ILE A 344 12.83 -1.44 4.21
C ILE A 344 11.42 -1.98 4.42
N ILE A 345 10.94 -2.86 3.53
CA ILE A 345 9.58 -3.43 3.64
C ILE A 345 9.44 -4.25 4.93
N ALA A 346 10.42 -5.10 5.24
CA ALA A 346 10.40 -5.88 6.47
C ALA A 346 10.32 -4.98 7.71
N ARG A 347 11.10 -3.88 7.75
CA ARG A 347 11.05 -2.91 8.83
C ARG A 347 9.71 -2.20 8.91
N LYS A 348 9.16 -1.77 7.78
CA LYS A 348 7.86 -1.09 7.68
C LYS A 348 6.73 -1.98 8.23
N GLU A 349 6.69 -3.25 7.85
CA GLU A 349 5.68 -4.20 8.36
C GLU A 349 5.84 -4.47 9.86
N TYR A 350 7.07 -4.57 10.35
CA TYR A 350 7.35 -4.65 11.78
C TYR A 350 6.78 -3.43 12.53
N LEU A 351 7.06 -2.20 12.05
CA LEU A 351 6.58 -0.96 12.66
C LEU A 351 5.06 -0.84 12.60
N LYS A 352 4.41 -1.19 11.49
CA LYS A 352 2.94 -1.21 11.38
C LYS A 352 2.30 -2.10 12.46
N ARG A 353 2.88 -3.27 12.73
CA ARG A 353 2.41 -4.18 13.80
C ARG A 353 2.68 -3.62 15.20
N LEU A 354 3.87 -3.03 15.42
CA LEU A 354 4.24 -2.41 16.67
C LEU A 354 3.29 -1.25 17.01
N TYR A 355 3.02 -0.36 16.05
CA TYR A 355 2.23 0.85 16.25
C TYR A 355 0.72 0.60 16.33
N LYS A 356 0.24 -0.57 15.93
CA LYS A 356 -1.12 -1.02 16.27
C LYS A 356 -1.28 -1.25 17.79
N LYS A 357 -0.19 -1.64 18.48
CA LYS A 357 -0.19 -1.90 19.93
C LYS A 357 0.24 -0.68 20.73
N GLN A 358 1.21 0.07 20.22
CA GLN A 358 1.81 1.21 20.92
C GLN A 358 2.04 2.34 19.91
N LYS A 359 1.05 3.21 19.76
CA LYS A 359 1.09 4.35 18.84
C LYS A 359 2.15 5.36 19.30
N PRO A 360 3.05 5.85 18.42
CA PRO A 360 3.96 6.95 18.75
C PRO A 360 3.19 8.21 19.15
N LEU A 361 3.80 9.02 19.99
CA LEU A 361 3.20 10.26 20.47
C LEU A 361 3.29 11.33 19.37
N ARG A 362 2.17 11.87 18.93
CA ARG A 362 2.09 12.91 17.90
C ARG A 362 1.58 14.22 18.49
N GLY A 363 2.08 15.37 18.01
CA GLY A 363 1.69 16.67 18.53
C GLY A 363 2.52 17.83 17.96
N TYR A 364 2.63 18.87 18.75
CA TYR A 364 3.43 20.06 18.48
C TYR A 364 3.88 20.71 19.81
N PHE A 365 4.86 21.63 19.77
CA PHE A 365 5.28 22.38 20.96
C PHE A 365 4.47 23.66 21.10
N ASN A 366 3.96 23.92 22.29
CA ASN A 366 3.46 25.21 22.73
C ASN A 366 4.51 25.91 23.60
N PHE A 367 4.57 27.23 23.52
CA PHE A 367 5.53 28.06 24.24
C PHE A 367 5.00 29.48 24.46
N GLN A 368 5.65 30.25 25.32
CA GLN A 368 5.34 31.67 25.55
C GLN A 368 6.53 32.54 25.16
N TRP A 369 6.23 33.68 24.57
CA TRP A 369 7.20 34.74 24.35
C TRP A 369 7.54 35.47 25.64
N ASN A 370 8.77 36.02 25.72
CA ASN A 370 9.14 36.92 26.82
C ASN A 370 8.26 38.18 26.83
N ASN A 371 7.96 38.70 25.67
CA ASN A 371 7.05 39.81 25.41
C ASN A 371 6.17 39.44 24.19
N ALA A 372 4.85 39.58 24.34
CA ALA A 372 3.89 39.23 23.31
C ALA A 372 3.96 40.13 22.06
N GLU A 373 4.38 41.39 22.24
CA GLU A 373 4.46 42.35 21.13
C GLU A 373 5.78 42.24 20.38
N THR A 374 6.93 42.24 21.09
CA THR A 374 8.26 42.25 20.47
C THR A 374 8.78 40.87 20.09
N LYS A 375 8.28 39.81 20.74
CA LYS A 375 8.65 38.41 20.49
C LYS A 375 10.17 38.19 20.47
N ASP A 376 10.92 38.80 21.42
CA ASP A 376 12.38 38.84 21.37
C ASP A 376 13.00 37.44 21.57
N TYR A 377 12.46 36.62 22.49
CA TYR A 377 12.88 35.25 22.71
C TYR A 377 11.76 34.35 23.28
N ILE A 378 11.90 33.05 23.12
CA ILE A 378 11.01 32.04 23.69
C ILE A 378 11.45 31.77 25.12
N LYS A 379 10.52 31.70 26.07
CA LYS A 379 10.78 31.29 27.46
C LYS A 379 10.96 29.77 27.51
N ASP A 380 12.18 29.28 27.72
CA ASP A 380 12.52 27.86 27.68
C ASP A 380 11.72 27.02 28.67
N ASP A 381 11.43 27.56 29.87
CA ASP A 381 10.63 26.91 30.93
C ASP A 381 9.15 26.72 30.58
N THR A 382 8.67 27.40 29.55
CA THR A 382 7.28 27.31 29.07
C THR A 382 7.10 26.33 27.91
N ILE A 383 8.17 25.78 27.36
CA ILE A 383 8.13 24.83 26.26
C ILE A 383 7.46 23.55 26.74
N LYS A 384 6.32 23.20 26.13
CA LYS A 384 5.56 21.98 26.45
C LYS A 384 5.10 21.29 25.17
N PHE A 385 5.31 19.99 25.10
CA PHE A 385 4.74 19.19 24.03
C PHE A 385 3.24 18.99 24.27
N VAL A 386 2.43 19.29 23.27
CA VAL A 386 0.97 19.16 23.29
C VAL A 386 0.57 18.01 22.38
N PRO A 387 0.09 16.89 22.92
CA PRO A 387 -0.39 15.77 22.13
C PRO A 387 -1.57 16.21 21.23
N ASN A 388 -1.48 15.85 19.93
CA ASN A 388 -2.52 16.14 18.95
C ASN A 388 -2.33 15.20 17.75
N ASP A 389 -3.36 14.44 17.38
CA ASP A 389 -3.29 13.52 16.24
C ASP A 389 -3.06 14.20 14.90
N GLU A 390 -3.43 15.49 14.76
CA GLU A 390 -3.16 16.35 13.59
C GLU A 390 -1.81 17.09 13.69
N GLY A 391 -1.04 16.87 14.74
CA GLY A 391 0.26 17.51 14.94
C GLY A 391 1.27 17.10 13.87
N TYR A 392 2.32 17.87 13.71
CA TYR A 392 3.39 17.67 12.70
C TYR A 392 4.70 17.16 13.29
N ILE A 393 4.76 16.87 14.60
CA ILE A 393 5.91 16.25 15.27
C ILE A 393 5.47 14.89 15.80
N THR A 394 6.26 13.85 15.50
CA THR A 394 6.08 12.50 16.04
C THR A 394 7.28 12.15 16.90
N ILE A 395 7.04 11.76 18.16
CA ILE A 395 8.06 11.32 19.11
C ILE A 395 8.00 9.79 19.21
N TYR A 396 9.11 9.14 18.92
CA TYR A 396 9.31 7.68 18.97
C TYR A 396 10.05 7.25 20.24
N GLU A 397 10.95 8.10 20.73
CA GLU A 397 11.77 7.85 21.92
C GLU A 397 11.87 9.15 22.73
N ASP A 398 11.52 9.09 24.01
CA ASP A 398 11.63 10.23 24.92
C ASP A 398 13.08 10.65 25.16
N VAL A 399 13.26 11.92 25.54
CA VAL A 399 14.58 12.45 25.86
C VAL A 399 15.19 11.74 27.08
N GLN A 400 16.42 11.29 26.91
CA GLN A 400 17.21 10.73 28.01
C GLN A 400 18.13 11.81 28.60
N SER A 401 18.10 11.97 29.92
CA SER A 401 18.92 12.98 30.60
C SER A 401 20.42 12.81 30.27
N LYS A 402 21.09 13.93 29.98
CA LYS A 402 22.52 14.01 29.64
C LYS A 402 22.96 13.36 28.32
N TYR A 403 22.03 12.77 27.54
CA TYR A 403 22.40 12.26 26.22
C TYR A 403 22.53 13.42 25.22
N PRO A 404 23.54 13.40 24.34
CA PRO A 404 23.67 14.37 23.27
C PRO A 404 22.77 13.98 22.09
N TYR A 405 22.12 14.98 21.48
CA TYR A 405 21.25 14.80 20.32
C TYR A 405 21.68 15.71 19.19
N VAL A 406 21.39 15.29 17.98
CA VAL A 406 21.50 16.12 16.78
C VAL A 406 20.12 16.26 16.14
N LEU A 407 19.88 17.38 15.47
CA LEU A 407 18.68 17.65 14.73
C LEU A 407 19.06 18.17 13.34
N GLY A 408 18.83 17.37 12.30
CA GLY A 408 18.95 17.78 10.92
C GLY A 408 17.62 18.32 10.41
N GLY A 409 17.67 19.39 9.62
CA GLY A 409 16.47 19.99 9.04
C GLY A 409 16.61 20.18 7.55
N ASP A 410 15.54 19.87 6.83
CA ASP A 410 15.40 20.14 5.41
C ASP A 410 14.34 21.24 5.20
N THR A 411 14.61 22.13 4.24
CA THR A 411 13.78 23.31 4.00
C THR A 411 12.97 23.15 2.73
N LYS A 412 11.70 23.56 2.81
CA LYS A 412 10.76 23.54 1.70
C LYS A 412 11.29 24.31 0.48
N GLY A 413 11.35 23.63 -0.67
CA GLY A 413 11.60 24.21 -1.98
C GLY A 413 10.36 24.84 -2.61
N GLU A 414 10.36 24.99 -3.94
CA GLU A 414 9.17 25.41 -4.69
C GLU A 414 8.27 24.19 -4.95
N GLY A 415 6.97 24.30 -4.71
CA GLY A 415 5.99 23.25 -5.07
C GLY A 415 5.32 22.57 -3.88
N SER A 416 5.28 21.23 -3.90
CA SER A 416 4.59 20.39 -2.90
C SER A 416 5.45 19.93 -1.73
N ASP A 417 6.69 20.47 -1.59
CA ASP A 417 7.63 20.07 -0.55
C ASP A 417 7.17 20.50 0.84
N PHE A 418 7.65 19.78 1.86
CA PHE A 418 7.35 20.05 3.26
C PHE A 418 8.62 20.45 4.02
N PHE A 419 8.45 21.19 5.10
CA PHE A 419 9.52 21.34 6.08
C PHE A 419 9.69 20.03 6.87
N SER A 420 10.93 19.59 7.04
CA SER A 420 11.23 18.39 7.79
C SER A 420 12.37 18.61 8.80
N GLY A 421 12.37 17.77 9.86
CA GLY A 421 13.42 17.77 10.87
C GLY A 421 13.50 16.43 11.57
N THR A 422 14.69 15.82 11.59
CA THR A 422 14.94 14.51 12.22
C THR A 422 15.87 14.65 13.42
N VAL A 423 15.46 14.11 14.56
CA VAL A 423 16.25 14.06 15.79
C VAL A 423 16.90 12.69 15.96
N ILE A 424 18.21 12.67 16.11
CA ILE A 424 18.99 11.44 16.35
C ILE A 424 19.67 11.51 17.73
N ASN A 425 19.53 10.44 18.49
CA ASN A 425 20.34 10.21 19.69
C ASN A 425 21.79 9.94 19.26
N ASN A 426 22.72 10.84 19.63
CA ASN A 426 24.09 10.77 19.12
C ASN A 426 24.92 9.59 19.71
N ILE A 427 24.38 8.87 20.70
CA ILE A 427 25.02 7.68 21.30
C ILE A 427 24.53 6.42 20.60
N THR A 428 23.20 6.21 20.60
CA THR A 428 22.59 4.97 20.11
C THR A 428 22.43 4.98 18.59
N GLY A 429 22.28 6.15 17.98
CA GLY A 429 21.94 6.30 16.57
C GLY A 429 20.42 6.25 16.30
N ASN A 430 19.58 6.02 17.32
CA ASN A 430 18.13 5.93 17.15
C ASN A 430 17.53 7.25 16.70
N ARG A 431 16.54 7.17 15.80
CA ARG A 431 15.70 8.29 15.40
C ARG A 431 14.60 8.49 16.44
N CYS A 432 14.74 9.55 17.23
CA CYS A 432 13.90 9.79 18.40
C CYS A 432 12.64 10.57 18.08
N ALA A 433 12.72 11.51 17.16
CA ALA A 433 11.57 12.32 16.74
C ALA A 433 11.72 12.81 15.30
N ILE A 434 10.58 13.03 14.65
CA ILE A 434 10.49 13.62 13.31
C ILE A 434 9.46 14.74 13.31
N LEU A 435 9.86 15.90 12.79
CA LEU A 435 8.98 17.00 12.39
C LEU A 435 8.76 16.88 10.89
N HIS A 436 7.52 16.88 10.42
CA HIS A 436 7.19 16.91 9.00
C HIS A 436 5.83 17.57 8.78
N GLY A 437 5.79 18.64 8.00
CA GLY A 437 4.54 19.34 7.74
C GLY A 437 4.65 20.51 6.78
N ASP A 438 3.51 20.91 6.21
CA ASP A 438 3.36 22.15 5.45
C ASP A 438 3.22 23.31 6.43
N LEU A 439 4.32 23.93 6.75
CA LEU A 439 4.46 24.99 7.75
C LEU A 439 4.94 26.29 7.11
N ASP A 440 4.66 27.40 7.79
CA ASP A 440 5.35 28.65 7.47
C ASP A 440 6.79 28.61 8.03
N PRO A 441 7.76 29.29 7.39
CA PRO A 441 9.17 29.25 7.79
C PRO A 441 9.43 29.68 9.25
N ASP A 442 8.66 30.61 9.78
CA ASP A 442 8.75 31.06 11.17
C ASP A 442 8.23 30.00 12.15
N THR A 443 7.09 29.40 11.84
CA THR A 443 6.53 28.29 12.63
C THR A 443 7.50 27.12 12.65
N TYR A 444 8.07 26.74 11.51
CA TYR A 444 9.10 25.71 11.43
C TYR A 444 10.28 26.04 12.34
N ALA A 445 10.85 27.26 12.23
CA ALA A 445 12.01 27.66 13.03
C ALA A 445 11.71 27.63 14.54
N HIS A 446 10.51 28.08 14.95
CA HIS A 446 10.09 28.04 16.35
C HIS A 446 9.92 26.60 16.86
N GLN A 447 9.37 25.70 16.04
CA GLN A 447 9.22 24.30 16.43
C GLN A 447 10.57 23.55 16.46
N ILE A 448 11.50 23.87 15.55
CA ILE A 448 12.88 23.36 15.59
C ILE A 448 13.60 23.85 16.87
N TYR A 449 13.41 25.12 17.24
CA TYR A 449 13.92 25.66 18.50
C TYR A 449 13.42 24.83 19.70
N CYS A 450 12.10 24.65 19.80
CA CYS A 450 11.49 23.92 20.90
C CYS A 450 11.92 22.45 20.93
N LEU A 451 11.92 21.79 19.77
CA LEU A 451 12.33 20.39 19.61
C LEU A 451 13.81 20.20 20.00
N GLY A 452 14.69 21.12 19.58
CA GLY A 452 16.09 21.10 19.97
C GLY A 452 16.29 21.32 21.46
N LYS A 453 15.54 22.22 22.09
CA LYS A 453 15.56 22.42 23.55
C LYS A 453 15.05 21.22 24.32
N TYR A 454 13.96 20.60 23.86
CA TYR A 454 13.40 19.40 24.44
C TYR A 454 14.42 18.24 24.45
N TYR A 455 15.19 18.07 23.38
CA TYR A 455 16.24 17.05 23.27
C TYR A 455 17.60 17.59 23.74
N ASN A 456 17.67 18.02 24.99
CA ASN A 456 18.88 18.45 25.72
C ASN A 456 19.71 19.52 24.98
N TYR A 457 19.05 20.46 24.31
CA TYR A 457 19.69 21.48 23.51
C TYR A 457 20.55 20.87 22.40
N ALA A 458 19.90 20.11 21.50
CA ALA A 458 20.52 19.37 20.39
C ALA A 458 21.36 20.28 19.49
N LEU A 459 22.39 19.71 18.83
CA LEU A 459 23.08 20.38 17.73
C LEU A 459 22.14 20.43 16.52
N VAL A 460 21.79 21.62 16.04
CA VAL A 460 20.87 21.84 14.92
C VAL A 460 21.63 22.17 13.64
N GLY A 461 21.39 21.44 12.57
CA GLY A 461 21.88 21.74 11.23
C GLY A 461 20.77 21.75 10.20
N ILE A 462 20.37 22.93 9.75
CA ILE A 462 19.32 23.10 8.74
C ILE A 462 19.95 23.38 7.39
N GLU A 463 19.34 22.82 6.33
CA GLU A 463 19.75 23.12 4.95
C GLU A 463 19.58 24.59 4.60
N VAL A 464 20.49 25.13 3.78
CA VAL A 464 20.48 26.55 3.36
C VAL A 464 20.27 26.76 1.87
N ASN A 465 19.96 25.72 1.13
CA ASN A 465 19.88 25.80 -0.32
C ASN A 465 18.67 26.61 -0.79
N PHE A 466 17.54 26.42 -0.14
CA PHE A 466 16.27 27.04 -0.51
C PHE A 466 15.87 28.18 0.42
N ASP A 467 15.96 28.00 1.74
CA ASP A 467 15.56 29.01 2.71
C ASP A 467 16.59 29.16 3.84
N ILE A 468 17.09 30.38 4.00
CA ILE A 468 18.03 30.74 5.08
C ILE A 468 17.30 31.33 6.31
N TYR A 469 16.01 31.63 6.19
CA TYR A 469 15.26 32.27 7.27
C TYR A 469 15.27 31.45 8.57
N PRO A 470 15.07 30.12 8.57
CA PRO A 470 15.04 29.35 9.81
C PRO A 470 16.35 29.46 10.62
N ILE A 471 17.49 29.52 9.95
CA ILE A 471 18.81 29.70 10.61
C ILE A 471 18.94 31.09 11.23
N LYS A 472 18.53 32.14 10.49
CA LYS A 472 18.56 33.51 11.01
C LYS A 472 17.61 33.69 12.19
N GLU A 473 16.46 33.05 12.14
CA GLU A 473 15.49 33.09 13.23
C GLU A 473 16.02 32.36 14.47
N LEU A 474 16.66 31.19 14.32
CA LEU A 474 17.33 30.50 15.43
C LEU A 474 18.46 31.35 16.04
N GLN A 475 19.21 32.11 15.23
CA GLN A 475 20.21 33.05 15.72
C GLN A 475 19.58 34.20 16.49
N ARG A 476 18.49 34.79 15.98
CA ARG A 476 17.72 35.84 16.64
C ARG A 476 17.19 35.36 18.00
N LEU A 477 16.71 34.12 18.07
CA LEU A 477 16.24 33.45 19.29
C LEU A 477 17.39 32.98 20.21
N ARG A 478 18.65 33.26 19.84
CA ARG A 478 19.86 32.88 20.58
C ARG A 478 20.03 31.36 20.77
N TYR A 479 19.61 30.58 19.77
CA TYR A 479 19.94 29.15 19.72
C TYR A 479 21.37 28.98 19.20
N MET A 480 22.33 28.86 20.11
CA MET A 480 23.76 28.90 19.77
C MET A 480 24.32 27.57 19.30
N ARG A 481 23.64 26.44 19.56
CA ARG A 481 24.09 25.11 19.15
C ARG A 481 23.66 24.79 17.73
N GLN A 482 24.21 25.51 16.78
CA GLN A 482 23.98 25.29 15.36
C GLN A 482 25.23 24.73 14.69
N TYR A 483 25.05 23.85 13.70
CA TYR A 483 26.10 23.33 12.86
C TYR A 483 26.75 24.43 12.06
N THR A 484 28.09 24.42 12.02
CA THR A 484 28.91 25.36 11.24
C THR A 484 29.69 24.63 10.16
N ARG A 485 29.70 25.20 8.95
CA ARG A 485 30.54 24.75 7.84
C ARG A 485 31.62 25.78 7.56
N VAL A 486 32.79 25.29 7.16
CA VAL A 486 33.88 26.16 6.70
C VAL A 486 33.70 26.44 5.21
N GLN A 487 33.65 27.71 4.84
CA GLN A 487 33.59 28.16 3.46
C GLN A 487 34.81 29.04 3.16
N PHE A 488 35.52 28.73 2.06
CA PHE A 488 36.62 29.57 1.58
C PHE A 488 36.06 30.75 0.78
N ASP A 489 36.27 31.95 1.25
CA ASP A 489 35.91 33.18 0.54
C ASP A 489 37.02 33.55 -0.46
N ARG A 490 36.71 33.38 -1.75
CA ARG A 490 37.67 33.68 -2.84
C ARG A 490 38.06 35.16 -2.95
N LYS A 491 37.25 36.09 -2.39
CA LYS A 491 37.51 37.54 -2.45
C LYS A 491 38.46 37.97 -1.33
N THR A 492 38.30 37.36 -0.16
CA THR A 492 39.12 37.73 1.02
C THR A 492 40.25 36.73 1.29
N GLU A 493 40.30 35.62 0.53
CA GLU A 493 41.25 34.50 0.70
C GLU A 493 41.25 33.92 2.13
N LYS A 494 40.12 34.07 2.86
CA LYS A 494 40.00 33.60 4.23
C LYS A 494 38.91 32.51 4.34
N GLN A 495 39.18 31.59 5.26
CA GLN A 495 38.16 30.65 5.69
C GLN A 495 37.17 31.38 6.61
N GLN A 496 35.85 31.22 6.33
CA GLN A 496 34.78 31.76 7.15
C GLN A 496 33.87 30.60 7.62
N GLU A 497 33.52 30.62 8.89
CA GLU A 497 32.49 29.73 9.43
C GLU A 497 31.10 30.27 9.10
N LYS A 498 30.26 29.44 8.53
CA LYS A 498 28.84 29.77 8.25
C LYS A 498 27.91 28.72 8.83
N TYR A 499 26.82 29.17 9.39
CA TYR A 499 25.81 28.26 9.94
C TYR A 499 25.04 27.50 8.84
N GLY A 500 24.56 26.32 9.21
CA GLY A 500 23.70 25.47 8.41
C GLY A 500 24.41 24.55 7.44
N TRP A 501 23.69 23.54 7.00
CA TRP A 501 24.15 22.54 6.03
C TRP A 501 23.98 23.06 4.60
N LYS A 502 24.88 22.69 3.71
CA LYS A 502 24.75 22.96 2.28
C LYS A 502 24.84 21.67 1.50
N THR A 503 23.78 21.31 0.79
CA THR A 503 23.77 20.21 -0.17
C THR A 503 24.28 20.71 -1.51
N ASP A 504 25.36 20.11 -2.02
CA ASP A 504 25.95 20.43 -3.31
C ASP A 504 26.48 19.16 -4.00
N GLY A 505 27.16 19.33 -5.15
CA GLY A 505 27.66 18.21 -5.93
C GLY A 505 28.63 17.28 -5.20
N ASN A 506 29.24 17.72 -4.10
CA ASN A 506 30.18 16.92 -3.29
C ASN A 506 29.48 16.30 -2.08
N THR A 507 28.63 17.07 -1.39
CA THR A 507 27.98 16.63 -0.14
C THR A 507 26.78 15.71 -0.39
N ARG A 508 26.02 15.91 -1.49
CA ARG A 508 24.84 15.08 -1.81
C ARG A 508 25.20 13.61 -2.01
N PRO A 509 26.17 13.22 -2.85
CA PRO A 509 26.54 11.82 -3.00
C PRO A 509 27.04 11.20 -1.69
N MET A 510 27.86 11.93 -0.92
CA MET A 510 28.39 11.46 0.35
C MET A 510 27.32 11.11 1.37
N ILE A 511 26.29 11.94 1.54
CA ILE A 511 25.21 11.66 2.51
C ILE A 511 24.32 10.51 2.03
N ILE A 512 24.09 10.37 0.72
CA ILE A 512 23.34 9.26 0.13
C ILE A 512 24.09 7.94 0.33
N ASP A 513 25.39 7.87 0.01
CA ASP A 513 26.19 6.65 0.18
C ASP A 513 26.23 6.20 1.64
N ASN A 514 26.39 7.13 2.57
CA ASN A 514 26.33 6.84 4.01
C ASN A 514 24.94 6.28 4.41
N GLN A 515 23.86 6.83 3.86
CA GLN A 515 22.51 6.38 4.15
C GLN A 515 22.24 4.97 3.61
N ILE A 516 22.75 4.64 2.42
CA ILE A 516 22.67 3.29 1.83
C ILE A 516 23.29 2.26 2.78
N ILE A 517 24.51 2.55 3.27
CA ILE A 517 25.22 1.67 4.21
C ILE A 517 24.43 1.53 5.51
N LEU A 518 23.91 2.63 6.04
CA LEU A 518 23.22 2.65 7.32
C LEU A 518 21.90 1.88 7.26
N ILE A 519 21.10 2.06 6.20
CA ILE A 519 19.84 1.32 6.00
C ILE A 519 20.11 -0.17 5.85
N ARG A 520 21.14 -0.56 5.07
CA ARG A 520 21.51 -1.95 4.88
C ARG A 520 21.94 -2.63 6.18
N ASP A 521 22.75 -1.96 7.00
CA ASP A 521 23.43 -2.57 8.13
C ASP A 521 22.71 -2.35 9.48
N ASN A 522 21.84 -1.32 9.60
CA ASN A 522 21.23 -0.90 10.87
C ASN A 522 19.81 -0.37 10.68
N ILE A 523 18.97 -1.09 9.97
CA ILE A 523 17.58 -0.67 9.68
C ILE A 523 16.73 -0.48 10.94
N GLU A 524 17.09 -1.13 12.04
CA GLU A 524 16.41 -1.03 13.33
C GLU A 524 16.45 0.37 13.96
N LEU A 525 17.39 1.21 13.53
CA LEU A 525 17.53 2.60 13.99
C LEU A 525 16.42 3.52 13.45
N PHE A 526 15.70 3.10 12.41
CA PHE A 526 14.67 3.90 11.74
C PHE A 526 13.28 3.52 12.24
N ASN A 527 12.57 4.50 12.80
CA ASN A 527 11.30 4.30 13.50
C ASN A 527 10.10 4.95 12.78
N ASP A 528 10.31 5.69 11.70
CA ASP A 528 9.25 6.39 10.98
C ASP A 528 8.83 5.64 9.71
N ILE A 529 7.51 5.42 9.56
CA ILE A 529 6.96 4.75 8.38
C ILE A 529 7.04 5.64 7.14
N LYS A 530 6.84 6.96 7.28
CA LYS A 530 6.94 7.88 6.14
C LYS A 530 8.36 7.98 5.60
N PHE A 531 9.37 8.03 6.50
CA PHE A 531 10.78 7.92 6.11
C PHE A 531 11.03 6.68 5.25
N LEU A 532 10.49 5.53 5.66
CA LEU A 532 10.63 4.28 4.91
C LEU A 532 9.89 4.35 3.55
N ASP A 533 8.78 5.06 3.48
CA ASP A 533 8.06 5.30 2.23
C ASP A 533 8.87 6.18 1.26
N GLU A 534 9.51 7.25 1.75
CA GLU A 534 10.41 8.08 0.94
C GLU A 534 11.62 7.27 0.44
N CYS A 535 12.20 6.42 1.29
CA CYS A 535 13.26 5.52 0.86
C CYS A 535 12.85 4.60 -0.30
N LEU A 536 11.62 4.08 -0.30
CA LEU A 536 11.09 3.22 -1.37
C LEU A 536 10.87 3.97 -2.69
N THR A 537 10.63 5.29 -2.63
CA THR A 537 10.41 6.15 -3.81
C THR A 537 11.67 6.91 -4.24
N PHE A 538 12.78 6.71 -3.55
CA PHE A 538 14.07 7.27 -3.92
C PHE A 538 14.79 6.33 -4.88
N ILE A 539 14.89 6.71 -6.15
CA ILE A 539 15.26 5.84 -7.26
C ILE A 539 16.44 6.42 -8.06
N TYR A 540 17.14 5.56 -8.80
CA TYR A 540 18.03 6.03 -9.84
C TYR A 540 17.22 6.48 -11.06
N ASP A 541 17.43 7.72 -11.49
CA ASP A 541 16.84 8.28 -12.70
C ASP A 541 17.39 7.60 -13.99
N LYS A 542 16.99 8.11 -15.16
CA LYS A 542 17.46 7.58 -16.44
C LYS A 542 18.95 7.76 -16.66
N ASP A 543 19.55 8.74 -16.00
CA ASP A 543 20.96 9.08 -16.06
C ASP A 543 21.79 8.39 -14.97
N GLY A 544 21.17 7.54 -14.15
CA GLY A 544 21.78 6.82 -13.03
C GLY A 544 22.03 7.70 -11.80
N ARG A 545 21.34 8.85 -11.66
CA ARG A 545 21.47 9.74 -10.51
C ARG A 545 20.37 9.41 -9.50
N PRO A 546 20.68 9.32 -8.20
CA PRO A 546 19.67 9.09 -7.17
C PRO A 546 18.83 10.36 -6.94
N ASP A 547 17.52 10.20 -7.06
CA ASP A 547 16.53 11.26 -6.86
C ASP A 547 15.17 10.69 -6.49
N HIS A 548 14.27 11.53 -5.98
CA HIS A 548 12.89 11.11 -5.73
C HIS A 548 12.12 10.89 -7.04
N GLU A 549 11.17 10.00 -7.02
CA GLU A 549 10.27 9.76 -8.13
C GLU A 549 9.36 10.97 -8.37
N SER A 550 8.95 11.20 -9.63
CA SER A 550 8.04 12.30 -9.99
C SER A 550 6.80 12.32 -9.10
N ASN A 551 6.45 13.47 -8.54
CA ASN A 551 5.37 13.69 -7.58
C ASN A 551 5.52 12.97 -6.23
N LYS A 552 6.73 12.62 -5.82
CA LYS A 552 7.06 12.11 -4.49
C LYS A 552 8.05 13.05 -3.83
N ASN A 553 8.13 12.98 -2.51
CA ASN A 553 8.96 13.83 -1.68
C ASN A 553 10.07 12.99 -1.04
N ASP A 554 11.15 13.66 -0.66
CA ASP A 554 12.31 13.08 0.05
C ASP A 554 12.73 13.94 1.25
N ASP A 555 11.81 14.77 1.75
CA ASP A 555 12.07 15.77 2.80
C ASP A 555 12.57 15.13 4.11
N ILE A 556 11.91 14.05 4.57
CA ILE A 556 12.32 13.34 5.80
C ILE A 556 13.64 12.62 5.57
N LEU A 557 13.81 12.03 4.41
CA LEU A 557 15.06 11.34 4.02
C LEU A 557 16.25 12.29 4.04
N PHE A 558 16.13 13.51 3.46
CA PHE A 558 17.19 14.51 3.48
C PHE A 558 17.44 15.08 4.87
N SER A 559 16.40 15.36 5.66
CA SER A 559 16.59 15.80 7.05
C SER A 559 17.30 14.75 7.91
N ASP A 560 17.06 13.45 7.68
CA ASP A 560 17.78 12.34 8.33
C ASP A 560 19.25 12.27 7.90
N MET A 561 19.51 12.35 6.59
CA MET A 561 20.86 12.36 6.05
C MET A 561 21.68 13.54 6.58
N ILE A 562 21.09 14.72 6.68
CA ILE A 562 21.73 15.92 7.27
C ILE A 562 21.97 15.69 8.77
N ALA A 563 21.00 15.18 9.52
CA ALA A 563 21.17 14.85 10.94
C ALA A 563 22.32 13.88 11.14
N GLN A 564 22.42 12.85 10.30
CA GLN A 564 23.51 11.87 10.34
C GLN A 564 24.87 12.51 10.03
N ALA A 565 24.94 13.41 9.05
CA ALA A 565 26.18 14.06 8.63
C ALA A 565 26.77 14.99 9.71
N ILE A 566 25.91 15.72 10.43
CA ILE A 566 26.37 16.70 11.45
C ILE A 566 26.77 16.06 12.78
N ARG A 567 26.55 14.76 12.99
CA ARG A 567 26.83 14.05 14.25
C ARG A 567 28.26 14.23 14.77
N SER A 568 29.21 14.35 13.86
CA SER A 568 30.64 14.53 14.22
C SER A 568 30.93 15.83 14.96
N GLN A 569 30.12 16.90 14.75
CA GLN A 569 30.23 18.16 15.47
C GLN A 569 29.55 18.16 16.84
N GLN A 570 28.68 17.19 17.12
CA GLN A 570 28.05 17.09 18.43
C GLN A 570 29.06 16.54 19.45
N ARG A 571 29.40 17.35 20.44
CA ARG A 571 30.28 16.93 21.53
C ARG A 571 29.56 15.92 22.42
N ALA A 572 30.20 14.75 22.64
CA ALA A 572 29.70 13.77 23.61
C ALA A 572 30.00 14.28 25.02
N TYR A 573 28.99 14.65 25.78
CA TYR A 573 29.10 14.89 27.21
C TYR A 573 28.61 13.62 27.94
N ILE A 574 29.51 12.63 28.06
CA ILE A 574 29.28 11.47 28.92
C ILE A 574 30.59 11.17 29.63
N GLU A 575 30.52 11.04 30.95
CA GLU A 575 31.60 10.45 31.75
C GLU A 575 31.90 9.07 31.17
N LYS A 576 33.17 8.79 30.92
CA LYS A 576 33.69 7.60 30.20
C LYS A 576 33.24 6.25 30.75
N ASP A 577 32.64 6.20 31.92
CA ASP A 577 32.34 4.95 32.65
C ASP A 577 31.00 4.32 32.30
N ASN A 578 30.12 4.97 31.49
CA ASN A 578 28.75 4.50 31.19
C ASN A 578 28.43 4.31 29.70
N LEU A 579 29.42 4.18 28.82
CA LEU A 579 29.16 3.91 27.41
C LEU A 579 28.88 2.42 27.17
N PRO A 580 27.76 2.06 26.53
CA PRO A 580 27.58 0.68 26.07
C PRO A 580 28.71 0.32 25.09
N ARG A 581 29.33 -0.85 25.29
CA ARG A 581 30.52 -1.31 24.53
C ARG A 581 30.27 -1.57 23.03
N SER A 582 29.10 -1.30 22.49
CA SER A 582 28.67 -1.65 21.13
C SER A 582 28.28 -0.47 20.23
N ALA A 583 28.71 0.76 20.50
CA ALA A 583 28.47 1.86 19.54
C ALA A 583 29.43 1.73 18.31
N PRO A 584 28.93 1.68 17.09
CA PRO A 584 29.79 1.65 15.91
C PRO A 584 30.55 2.97 15.81
N ARG A 585 31.87 2.91 15.90
CA ARG A 585 32.74 4.05 15.61
C ARG A 585 32.73 4.26 14.10
N SER A 586 32.20 5.40 13.62
CA SER A 586 32.47 5.84 12.25
C SER A 586 33.97 5.99 12.06
N ARG A 587 34.56 5.16 11.18
CA ARG A 587 35.95 5.31 10.74
C ARG A 587 36.00 6.40 9.66
N LEU A 588 35.76 7.64 10.03
CA LEU A 588 36.16 8.78 9.23
C LEU A 588 37.48 9.32 9.82
N ASN A 589 38.57 8.98 9.18
CA ASN A 589 39.86 9.54 9.49
C ASN A 589 39.86 11.04 9.14
N SER A 590 40.06 11.89 10.13
CA SER A 590 40.12 13.35 9.98
C SER A 590 41.33 13.86 9.20
N HIS A 591 42.16 12.99 8.59
CA HIS A 591 43.42 13.36 7.93
C HIS A 591 43.51 13.00 6.45
N THR A 592 42.56 12.26 5.92
CA THR A 592 42.52 12.00 4.47
C THR A 592 41.08 12.17 4.03
N GLY A 593 40.80 13.16 3.20
CA GLY A 593 39.50 13.42 2.60
C GLY A 593 39.05 12.28 1.66
N TYR A 594 39.10 11.03 2.14
CA TYR A 594 38.56 9.84 1.51
C TYR A 594 37.95 8.94 2.57
#